data_342bb680c4effaedc23891868f120fb8
#
_entry.id   342bb680c4effaedc23891868f120fb8
#
_cell.length_a   1.000
_cell.length_b   1.000
_cell.length_c   1.000
_cell.angle_alpha   90.00
_cell.angle_beta   90.00
_cell.angle_gamma   90.00
#
_symmetry.space_group_name_H-M   'P 1'
#
loop_
_entity.id
_entity.type
_entity.pdbx_description
1 polymer ?
#
loop_
_entity_poly.entity_id
_entity_poly.type
_entity_poly.pdbx_seq_one_letter_code
_entity_poly.pdbx_strand_id
1 'polypeptide(L)'
;MKQTDLVLTPTHVRFMNRRFPCTIGRGGLTKRKREGDGATPRGTHCIVGMLYRADRMAKPADWALPIGPHDLWSDDIKDEDYNMMVRAPHTFSHERLRRADPMYDLIILTDWNWPYAVKGRGSAIFLHEWRGPGRPTAGCVAFRRDHLRWIAARIRHETRLVIA
;
A
#
# COMPACT_ATOMS: atom_id res chain seq x y z
N MET A 1 5.48 -8.76 -19.19
CA MET A 1 6.04 -8.35 -17.89
C MET A 1 7.44 -7.82 -18.14
N LYS A 2 7.71 -6.61 -17.64
CA LYS A 2 9.03 -5.99 -17.74
C LYS A 2 9.86 -6.38 -16.50
N GLN A 3 11.18 -6.30 -16.60
CA GLN A 3 12.10 -6.54 -15.47
C GLN A 3 11.88 -5.54 -14.32
N THR A 4 11.35 -4.37 -14.67
CA THR A 4 10.97 -3.29 -13.75
C THR A 4 9.56 -3.40 -13.16
N ASP A 5 8.81 -4.46 -13.48
CA ASP A 5 7.50 -4.70 -12.87
C ASP A 5 7.69 -5.39 -11.51
N LEU A 6 6.91 -4.98 -10.52
CA LEU A 6 6.69 -5.73 -9.29
C LEU A 6 5.68 -6.84 -9.59
N VAL A 7 6.10 -8.10 -9.60
CA VAL A 7 5.20 -9.24 -9.91
C VAL A 7 4.88 -9.98 -8.63
N LEU A 8 3.64 -9.84 -8.16
CA LEU A 8 3.14 -10.47 -6.95
C LEU A 8 2.66 -11.89 -7.22
N THR A 9 3.12 -12.80 -6.38
CA THR A 9 2.56 -14.13 -6.15
C THR A 9 2.00 -14.20 -4.71
N PRO A 10 1.26 -15.23 -4.31
CA PRO A 10 0.72 -15.31 -2.94
C PRO A 10 1.76 -15.19 -1.82
N THR A 11 3.02 -15.49 -2.07
CA THR A 11 4.06 -15.58 -1.03
C THR A 11 5.24 -14.63 -1.21
N HIS A 12 5.40 -14.04 -2.40
CA HIS A 12 6.53 -13.16 -2.67
C HIS A 12 6.25 -12.21 -3.84
N VAL A 13 7.00 -11.11 -3.87
CA VAL A 13 7.10 -10.23 -5.02
C VAL A 13 8.43 -10.48 -5.72
N ARG A 14 8.40 -10.58 -7.05
CA ARG A 14 9.59 -10.59 -7.90
C ARG A 14 9.81 -9.19 -8.48
N PHE A 15 11.01 -8.67 -8.33
CA PHE A 15 11.41 -7.36 -8.84
C PHE A 15 12.91 -7.34 -9.14
N MET A 16 13.33 -6.86 -10.32
CA MET A 16 14.74 -6.75 -10.73
C MET A 16 15.54 -8.06 -10.48
N ASN A 17 14.99 -9.20 -10.92
CA ASN A 17 15.56 -10.55 -10.73
C ASN A 17 15.72 -11.03 -9.28
N ARG A 18 15.13 -10.32 -8.32
CA ARG A 18 15.10 -10.73 -6.90
C ARG A 18 13.71 -11.17 -6.48
N ARG A 19 13.66 -11.99 -5.44
CA ARG A 19 12.42 -12.42 -4.77
C ARG A 19 12.37 -11.83 -3.37
N PHE A 20 11.25 -11.21 -3.03
CA PHE A 20 11.01 -10.59 -1.75
C PHE A 20 9.80 -11.27 -1.10
N PRO A 21 10.00 -12.10 -0.06
CA PRO A 21 8.88 -12.64 0.72
C PRO A 21 7.95 -11.51 1.15
N CYS A 22 6.66 -11.75 1.02
CA CYS A 22 5.62 -10.79 1.39
C CYS A 22 4.42 -11.51 2.00
N THR A 23 3.55 -10.73 2.62
CA THR A 23 2.22 -11.16 3.03
C THR A 23 1.18 -10.34 2.29
N ILE A 24 0.04 -10.94 2.07
CA ILE A 24 -1.10 -10.35 1.35
C ILE A 24 -2.34 -10.35 2.26
N GLY A 25 -3.45 -9.86 1.76
CA GLY A 25 -4.72 -9.88 2.45
C GLY A 25 -5.12 -11.27 2.92
N ARG A 26 -5.71 -11.37 4.14
CA ARG A 26 -6.22 -12.64 4.70
C ARG A 26 -7.25 -13.33 3.82
N GLY A 27 -7.95 -12.58 2.97
CA GLY A 27 -8.90 -13.08 1.98
C GLY A 27 -8.25 -13.61 0.68
N GLY A 28 -6.91 -13.64 0.62
CA GLY A 28 -6.16 -14.08 -0.58
C GLY A 28 -6.24 -13.06 -1.73
N LEU A 29 -6.09 -13.56 -2.97
CA LEU A 29 -6.17 -12.75 -4.20
C LEU A 29 -7.59 -12.82 -4.78
N THR A 30 -8.17 -11.69 -5.17
CA THR A 30 -9.53 -11.64 -5.71
C THR A 30 -9.64 -10.78 -6.97
N LYS A 31 -10.51 -11.19 -7.89
CA LYS A 31 -10.96 -10.35 -9.03
C LYS A 31 -12.17 -9.48 -8.69
N ARG A 32 -12.83 -9.77 -7.55
CA ARG A 32 -14.07 -9.10 -7.11
C ARG A 32 -13.87 -8.44 -5.75
N LYS A 33 -12.90 -7.54 -5.69
CA LYS A 33 -12.56 -6.80 -4.47
C LYS A 33 -13.76 -5.99 -3.97
N ARG A 34 -13.98 -6.05 -2.63
CA ARG A 34 -14.96 -5.24 -1.90
C ARG A 34 -14.31 -4.65 -0.65
N GLU A 35 -14.87 -3.55 -0.15
CA GLU A 35 -14.45 -3.00 1.13
C GLU A 35 -14.68 -4.03 2.25
N GLY A 36 -13.67 -4.17 3.13
CA GLY A 36 -13.74 -5.07 4.27
C GLY A 36 -13.55 -6.57 3.99
N ASP A 37 -13.40 -7.00 2.72
CA ASP A 37 -13.24 -8.43 2.38
C ASP A 37 -11.87 -9.02 2.77
N GLY A 38 -10.94 -8.18 3.16
CA GLY A 38 -9.58 -8.58 3.53
C GLY A 38 -8.75 -9.16 2.38
N ALA A 39 -9.18 -9.06 1.13
CA ALA A 39 -8.50 -9.62 -0.03
C ALA A 39 -7.64 -8.59 -0.75
N THR A 40 -6.59 -9.06 -1.42
CA THR A 40 -5.73 -8.27 -2.30
C THR A 40 -6.26 -8.34 -3.73
N PRO A 41 -6.52 -7.21 -4.40
CA PRO A 41 -7.10 -7.21 -5.74
C PRO A 41 -6.12 -7.71 -6.80
N ARG A 42 -6.58 -8.60 -7.67
CA ARG A 42 -5.85 -9.00 -8.88
C ARG A 42 -5.89 -7.89 -9.92
N GLY A 43 -4.88 -7.85 -10.77
CA GLY A 43 -4.77 -6.90 -11.87
C GLY A 43 -3.38 -6.29 -11.98
N THR A 44 -3.28 -5.27 -12.81
CA THR A 44 -2.07 -4.45 -12.92
C THR A 44 -2.39 -3.07 -12.35
N HIS A 45 -1.63 -2.67 -11.35
CA HIS A 45 -1.77 -1.40 -10.65
C HIS A 45 -0.49 -0.58 -10.83
N CYS A 46 -0.61 0.73 -10.94
CA CYS A 46 0.53 1.63 -11.00
C CYS A 46 0.87 2.16 -9.59
N ILE A 47 2.15 2.34 -9.33
CA ILE A 47 2.61 3.07 -8.15
C ILE A 47 2.40 4.56 -8.40
N VAL A 48 1.64 5.21 -7.53
CA VAL A 48 1.23 6.62 -7.69
C VAL A 48 1.74 7.55 -6.60
N GLY A 49 2.32 7.01 -5.53
CA GLY A 49 2.85 7.81 -4.44
C GLY A 49 3.72 7.01 -3.49
N MET A 50 4.47 7.73 -2.67
CA MET A 50 5.28 7.17 -1.60
C MET A 50 5.25 8.13 -0.42
N LEU A 51 4.90 7.61 0.75
CA LEU A 51 4.84 8.35 2.01
C LEU A 51 5.81 7.74 3.01
N TYR A 52 6.47 8.57 3.84
CA TYR A 52 7.43 8.06 4.81
C TYR A 52 7.44 8.87 6.11
N ARG A 53 7.91 8.26 7.18
CA ARG A 53 8.12 8.87 8.49
C ARG A 53 9.48 9.55 8.53
N ALA A 54 9.50 10.86 8.25
CA ALA A 54 10.74 11.65 8.23
C ALA A 54 11.44 11.75 9.59
N ASP A 55 10.71 11.48 10.67
CA ASP A 55 11.25 11.40 12.04
C ASP A 55 11.87 10.03 12.37
N ARG A 56 11.73 9.02 11.49
CA ARG A 56 12.19 7.64 11.72
C ARG A 56 13.12 7.10 10.65
N MET A 57 13.13 7.71 9.48
CA MET A 57 13.95 7.24 8.37
C MET A 57 14.33 8.37 7.42
N ALA A 58 15.44 8.22 6.74
CA ALA A 58 15.83 9.10 5.65
C ALA A 58 14.86 8.98 4.47
N LYS A 59 14.74 10.04 3.69
CA LYS A 59 13.90 10.09 2.48
C LYS A 59 14.27 8.96 1.52
N PRO A 60 13.38 8.03 1.20
CA PRO A 60 13.71 6.83 0.42
C PRO A 60 13.85 7.10 -1.08
N ALA A 61 13.23 8.15 -1.60
CA ALA A 61 13.30 8.59 -2.99
C ALA A 61 12.93 10.08 -3.07
N ASP A 62 13.41 10.79 -4.11
CA ASP A 62 13.19 12.24 -4.23
C ASP A 62 11.71 12.64 -4.30
N TRP A 63 10.87 11.78 -4.81
CA TRP A 63 9.42 11.98 -4.94
C TRP A 63 8.62 11.51 -3.72
N ALA A 64 9.25 10.95 -2.68
CA ALA A 64 8.57 10.57 -1.45
C ALA A 64 8.19 11.79 -0.61
N LEU A 65 7.01 11.76 -0.01
CA LEU A 65 6.47 12.84 0.83
C LEU A 65 6.41 12.41 2.30
N PRO A 66 6.70 13.30 3.24
CA PRO A 66 6.64 12.98 4.66
C PRO A 66 5.19 12.84 5.13
N ILE A 67 4.96 11.86 6.02
CA ILE A 67 3.68 11.70 6.72
C ILE A 67 3.58 12.73 7.83
N GLY A 68 2.58 13.59 7.75
CA GLY A 68 2.26 14.60 8.77
C GLY A 68 1.52 13.97 9.98
N PRO A 69 1.45 14.73 11.10
CA PRO A 69 0.81 14.25 12.33
C PRO A 69 -0.72 14.07 12.20
N HIS A 70 -1.33 14.74 11.24
CA HIS A 70 -2.78 14.75 11.02
C HIS A 70 -3.20 14.01 9.75
N ASP A 71 -2.28 13.33 9.08
CA ASP A 71 -2.59 12.63 7.84
C ASP A 71 -3.32 11.31 8.12
N LEU A 72 -4.46 11.16 7.44
CA LEU A 72 -5.38 10.04 7.53
C LEU A 72 -5.72 9.54 6.13
N TRP A 73 -6.26 8.33 6.05
CA TRP A 73 -6.81 7.79 4.80
C TRP A 73 -8.25 7.36 5.02
N SER A 74 -9.20 7.96 4.29
CA SER A 74 -10.62 7.63 4.44
C SER A 74 -10.92 6.24 3.88
N ASP A 75 -11.60 5.41 4.67
CA ASP A 75 -12.06 4.07 4.31
C ASP A 75 -13.58 3.90 4.50
N ASP A 76 -14.29 4.99 4.78
CA ASP A 76 -15.74 4.98 4.96
C ASP A 76 -16.47 5.14 3.62
N ILE A 77 -17.27 4.15 3.24
CA ILE A 77 -18.07 4.19 2.01
C ILE A 77 -19.10 5.32 1.94
N LYS A 78 -19.41 5.96 3.09
CA LYS A 78 -20.31 7.12 3.15
C LYS A 78 -19.60 8.44 2.93
N ASP A 79 -18.27 8.45 3.07
CA ASP A 79 -17.45 9.64 2.89
C ASP A 79 -17.35 10.00 1.40
N GLU A 80 -17.45 11.29 1.07
CA GLU A 80 -17.19 11.78 -0.30
C GLU A 80 -15.73 11.62 -0.68
N ASP A 81 -14.83 11.73 0.32
CA ASP A 81 -13.38 11.52 0.16
C ASP A 81 -12.96 10.04 0.34
N TYR A 82 -13.89 9.09 0.15
CA TYR A 82 -13.58 7.66 0.24
C TYR A 82 -12.36 7.28 -0.60
N ASN A 83 -11.44 6.54 -0.01
CA ASN A 83 -10.17 6.12 -0.60
C ASN A 83 -9.24 7.28 -0.98
N MET A 84 -9.29 8.36 -0.23
CA MET A 84 -8.42 9.53 -0.38
C MET A 84 -7.69 9.85 0.93
N MET A 85 -6.55 10.54 0.80
CA MET A 85 -5.88 11.12 1.97
C MET A 85 -6.69 12.31 2.48
N VAL A 86 -7.01 12.30 3.77
CA VAL A 86 -7.73 13.35 4.48
C VAL A 86 -6.94 13.80 5.70
N ARG A 87 -7.39 14.83 6.39
CA ARG A 87 -6.72 15.38 7.57
C ARG A 87 -7.62 15.37 8.79
N ALA A 88 -7.02 15.08 9.95
CA ALA A 88 -7.70 15.23 11.23
C ALA A 88 -8.00 16.73 11.54
N PRO A 89 -9.15 17.06 12.20
CA PRO A 89 -10.21 16.12 12.61
C PRO A 89 -11.05 15.62 11.42
N HIS A 90 -11.41 14.32 11.43
CA HIS A 90 -12.22 13.71 10.39
C HIS A 90 -13.28 12.81 11.03
N THR A 91 -14.53 12.97 10.63
CA THR A 91 -15.69 12.33 11.29
C THR A 91 -16.02 10.94 10.78
N PHE A 92 -15.59 10.62 9.55
CA PHE A 92 -15.80 9.30 8.94
C PHE A 92 -14.73 8.30 9.35
N SER A 93 -14.98 7.02 9.15
CA SER A 93 -13.96 5.97 9.37
C SER A 93 -12.72 6.20 8.55
N HIS A 94 -11.55 5.99 9.15
CA HIS A 94 -10.27 6.26 8.52
C HIS A 94 -9.13 5.48 9.15
N GLU A 95 -8.05 5.32 8.40
CA GLU A 95 -6.77 4.84 8.90
C GLU A 95 -5.86 6.01 9.28
N ARG A 96 -5.15 5.88 10.40
CA ARG A 96 -4.05 6.80 10.76
C ARG A 96 -2.81 6.42 9.98
N LEU A 97 -2.27 7.35 9.19
CA LEU A 97 -1.01 7.13 8.48
C LEU A 97 0.19 7.27 9.42
N ARG A 98 0.13 8.20 10.40
CA ARG A 98 1.15 8.32 11.43
C ARG A 98 0.85 7.42 12.62
N ARG A 99 1.45 6.23 12.62
CA ARG A 99 1.24 5.17 13.62
C ARG A 99 2.34 5.14 14.67
N ALA A 100 2.03 4.58 15.86
CA ALA A 100 3.01 4.28 16.89
C ALA A 100 3.91 3.09 16.51
N ASP A 101 3.32 2.05 15.89
CA ASP A 101 4.06 0.91 15.34
C ASP A 101 4.77 1.28 14.00
N PRO A 102 5.73 0.47 13.55
CA PRO A 102 6.50 0.76 12.33
C PRO A 102 5.79 0.42 11.01
N MET A 103 4.57 -0.12 11.06
CA MET A 103 3.89 -0.67 9.89
C MET A 103 3.78 0.34 8.74
N TYR A 104 3.55 1.62 9.06
CA TYR A 104 3.45 2.73 8.11
C TYR A 104 4.63 3.70 8.18
N ASP A 105 5.80 3.25 8.61
CA ASP A 105 7.01 4.08 8.50
C ASP A 105 7.35 4.37 7.04
N LEU A 106 6.97 3.47 6.14
CA LEU A 106 7.05 3.62 4.70
C LEU A 106 5.80 3.03 4.05
N ILE A 107 5.12 3.83 3.23
CA ILE A 107 3.92 3.45 2.48
C ILE A 107 4.17 3.72 1.00
N ILE A 108 3.90 2.73 0.15
CA ILE A 108 3.89 2.90 -1.31
C ILE A 108 2.45 2.77 -1.76
N LEU A 109 1.94 3.81 -2.42
CA LEU A 109 0.54 3.92 -2.83
C LEU A 109 0.35 3.31 -4.22
N THR A 110 -0.74 2.57 -4.38
CA THR A 110 -1.18 2.07 -5.69
C THR A 110 -2.40 2.85 -6.19
N ASP A 111 -2.64 2.80 -7.49
CA ASP A 111 -3.81 3.39 -8.14
C ASP A 111 -5.08 2.56 -8.00
N TRP A 112 -5.08 1.53 -7.13
CA TRP A 112 -6.29 0.76 -6.90
C TRP A 112 -7.44 1.67 -6.46
N ASN A 113 -8.52 1.69 -7.26
CA ASN A 113 -9.72 2.46 -6.97
C ASN A 113 -9.42 3.95 -6.68
N TRP A 114 -8.46 4.53 -7.37
CA TRP A 114 -7.97 5.89 -7.19
C TRP A 114 -7.54 6.47 -8.54
N PRO A 115 -7.68 7.78 -8.82
CA PRO A 115 -8.20 8.84 -7.93
C PRO A 115 -9.73 8.94 -7.90
N TYR A 116 -10.44 8.31 -8.81
CA TYR A 116 -11.92 8.36 -8.90
C TYR A 116 -12.53 7.13 -8.25
N ALA A 117 -12.62 7.16 -6.92
CA ALA A 117 -13.02 5.99 -6.14
C ALA A 117 -14.49 5.61 -6.35
N VAL A 118 -14.71 4.33 -6.63
CA VAL A 118 -16.03 3.70 -6.60
C VAL A 118 -16.28 3.20 -5.18
N LYS A 119 -17.30 3.73 -4.50
CA LYS A 119 -17.66 3.39 -3.11
C LYS A 119 -17.90 1.89 -2.94
N GLY A 120 -17.27 1.30 -1.93
CA GLY A 120 -17.39 -0.14 -1.63
C GLY A 120 -16.47 -1.05 -2.44
N ARG A 121 -15.68 -0.53 -3.41
CA ARG A 121 -14.74 -1.31 -4.22
C ARG A 121 -13.41 -1.60 -3.50
N GLY A 122 -13.25 -1.11 -2.30
CA GLY A 122 -12.05 -1.26 -1.49
C GLY A 122 -11.15 -0.03 -1.50
N SER A 123 -10.49 0.20 -0.37
CA SER A 123 -9.63 1.36 -0.11
C SER A 123 -8.24 0.92 0.35
N ALA A 124 -7.28 1.85 0.36
CA ALA A 124 -5.98 1.72 1.00
C ALA A 124 -5.20 0.45 0.61
N ILE A 125 -5.09 0.15 -0.70
CA ILE A 125 -4.24 -0.96 -1.17
C ILE A 125 -2.81 -0.43 -1.34
N PHE A 126 -2.03 -0.60 -0.27
CA PHE A 126 -0.67 -0.10 -0.15
C PHE A 126 0.36 -1.24 -0.11
N LEU A 127 1.63 -0.88 -0.34
CA LEU A 127 2.76 -1.70 0.07
C LEU A 127 3.34 -1.07 1.34
N HIS A 128 3.54 -1.86 2.40
CA HIS A 128 4.00 -1.37 3.69
C HIS A 128 4.85 -2.41 4.45
N GLU A 129 5.35 -2.07 5.65
CA GLU A 129 6.09 -3.01 6.49
C GLU A 129 5.13 -4.03 7.12
N TRP A 130 5.54 -5.29 7.18
CA TRP A 130 4.73 -6.35 7.77
C TRP A 130 4.82 -6.40 9.31
N ARG A 131 3.85 -7.02 9.94
CA ARG A 131 3.89 -7.35 11.38
C ARG A 131 4.83 -8.51 11.68
N GLY A 132 5.21 -9.29 10.67
CA GLY A 132 6.06 -10.46 10.74
C GLY A 132 5.77 -11.46 9.62
N PRO A 133 6.65 -12.45 9.44
CA PRO A 133 6.45 -13.48 8.43
C PRO A 133 5.12 -14.22 8.63
N GLY A 134 4.40 -14.46 7.53
CA GLY A 134 3.13 -15.20 7.54
C GLY A 134 1.94 -14.49 8.18
N ARG A 135 2.08 -13.27 8.68
CA ARG A 135 0.96 -12.49 9.23
C ARG A 135 0.25 -11.72 8.12
N PRO A 136 -1.00 -12.10 7.76
CA PRO A 136 -1.71 -11.48 6.65
C PRO A 136 -2.15 -10.05 6.96
N THR A 137 -2.47 -9.30 5.91
CA THR A 137 -3.00 -7.95 5.96
C THR A 137 -4.53 -7.93 5.79
N ALA A 138 -5.11 -6.74 5.73
CA ALA A 138 -6.51 -6.53 5.36
C ALA A 138 -6.71 -6.32 3.83
N GLY A 139 -5.66 -6.51 3.02
CA GLY A 139 -5.69 -6.33 1.56
C GLY A 139 -4.40 -5.77 0.97
N CYS A 140 -3.60 -5.10 1.76
CA CYS A 140 -2.29 -4.58 1.39
C CYS A 140 -1.27 -5.69 1.12
N VAL A 141 -0.15 -5.33 0.51
CA VAL A 141 1.02 -6.19 0.34
C VAL A 141 2.10 -5.73 1.32
N ALA A 142 2.51 -6.60 2.24
CA ALA A 142 3.44 -6.21 3.29
C ALA A 142 4.75 -7.00 3.23
N PHE A 143 5.85 -6.32 3.58
CA PHE A 143 7.21 -6.80 3.43
C PHE A 143 8.02 -6.61 4.70
N ARG A 144 9.10 -7.37 4.82
CA ARG A 144 10.17 -7.06 5.77
C ARG A 144 10.72 -5.66 5.50
N ARG A 145 11.05 -4.93 6.55
CA ARG A 145 11.49 -3.51 6.50
C ARG A 145 12.59 -3.25 5.48
N ASP A 146 13.65 -4.04 5.51
CA ASP A 146 14.80 -3.85 4.60
C ASP A 146 14.46 -4.17 3.15
N HIS A 147 13.57 -5.15 2.90
CA HIS A 147 13.07 -5.46 1.57
C HIS A 147 12.23 -4.31 1.01
N LEU A 148 11.30 -3.76 1.80
CA LEU A 148 10.47 -2.64 1.38
C LEU A 148 11.34 -1.40 1.05
N ARG A 149 12.32 -1.10 1.90
CA ARG A 149 13.25 0.02 1.68
C ARG A 149 14.10 -0.18 0.43
N TRP A 150 14.56 -1.40 0.18
CA TRP A 150 15.29 -1.73 -1.04
C TRP A 150 14.44 -1.53 -2.30
N ILE A 151 13.17 -1.95 -2.25
CA ILE A 151 12.19 -1.75 -3.33
C ILE A 151 11.93 -0.26 -3.52
N ALA A 152 11.63 0.47 -2.45
CA ALA A 152 11.29 1.90 -2.48
C ALA A 152 12.38 2.76 -3.15
N ALA A 153 13.65 2.45 -2.90
CA ALA A 153 14.78 3.16 -3.50
C ALA A 153 14.94 2.90 -5.02
N ARG A 154 14.18 1.97 -5.62
CA ARG A 154 14.36 1.54 -7.02
C ARG A 154 13.11 1.63 -7.87
N ILE A 155 11.95 1.74 -7.27
CA ILE A 155 10.70 2.00 -8.01
C ILE A 155 10.61 3.47 -8.41
N ARG A 156 9.77 3.73 -9.41
CA ARG A 156 9.47 5.07 -9.91
C ARG A 156 7.96 5.24 -9.95
N HIS A 157 7.48 6.45 -10.15
CA HIS A 157 6.11 6.70 -10.57
C HIS A 157 5.77 5.78 -11.76
N GLU A 158 4.55 5.27 -11.78
CA GLU A 158 4.04 4.36 -12.81
C GLU A 158 4.75 2.99 -12.88
N THR A 159 5.67 2.66 -11.95
CA THR A 159 6.12 1.27 -11.79
C THR A 159 4.88 0.39 -11.58
N ARG A 160 4.78 -0.70 -12.34
CA ARG A 160 3.60 -1.56 -12.31
C ARG A 160 3.74 -2.63 -11.23
N LEU A 161 2.69 -2.79 -10.44
CA LEU A 161 2.45 -3.93 -9.56
C LEU A 161 1.49 -4.88 -10.28
N VAL A 162 2.01 -6.01 -10.74
CA VAL A 162 1.23 -7.03 -11.45
C VAL A 162 0.84 -8.13 -10.47
N ILE A 163 -0.46 -8.32 -10.26
CA ILE A 163 -1.05 -9.32 -9.38
C ILE A 163 -1.84 -10.31 -10.23
N ALA A 164 -1.25 -11.44 -10.51
CA ALA A 164 -1.82 -12.47 -11.40
C ALA A 164 -2.91 -13.32 -10.72
#